data_c91513e47b4ccee2ee0fb3e293c19ff8
#
_entry.id   c91513e47b4ccee2ee0fb3e293c19ff8
#
_cell.length_a   1.000
_cell.length_b   1.000
_cell.length_c   1.000
_cell.angle_alpha   90.00
_cell.angle_beta   90.00
_cell.angle_gamma   90.00
#
_symmetry.space_group_name_H-M   'P 1'
#
loop_
_entity.id
_entity.type
_entity.pdbx_description
1 polymer ?
#
loop_
_entity_poly.entity_id
_entity_poly.type
_entity_poly.pdbx_seq_one_letter_code
_entity_poly.pdbx_strand_id
1 'polypeptide(L)'
;LKACQQLAGQPVDCVSVDMPLATTPITSRRAANTAIASRFGPKGCAVHSPSAERPGAIADQLRERFAELGVALHTTTPARHGPALIECYPHVALPALLNRSDRVPYKVSRSAQYWKAERPPIAERVRRLLGEFTAIHQALSHSNRIPAQPVWR
;
A
#
# COMPACT_ATOMS: atom_id res chain seq x y z
N LEU A 1 -13.82 -7.44 8.39
CA LEU A 1 -13.34 -6.89 9.69
C LEU A 1 -13.39 -7.93 10.81
N LYS A 2 -14.51 -8.64 11.03
CA LYS A 2 -14.65 -9.63 12.13
C LYS A 2 -13.52 -10.67 12.14
N ALA A 3 -13.17 -11.26 10.99
CA ALA A 3 -12.08 -12.22 10.90
C ALA A 3 -10.72 -11.62 11.27
N CYS A 4 -10.45 -10.37 10.85
CA CYS A 4 -9.22 -9.67 11.23
C CYS A 4 -9.17 -9.39 12.75
N GLN A 5 -10.29 -8.97 13.34
CA GLN A 5 -10.41 -8.75 14.77
C GLN A 5 -10.20 -10.05 15.57
N GLN A 6 -10.77 -11.17 15.10
CA GLN A 6 -10.57 -12.48 15.72
C GLN A 6 -9.11 -12.93 15.67
N LEU A 7 -8.44 -12.73 14.53
CA LEU A 7 -7.02 -13.08 14.38
C LEU A 7 -6.10 -12.19 15.22
N ALA A 8 -6.42 -10.90 15.30
CA ALA A 8 -5.61 -9.93 16.05
C ALA A 8 -5.87 -9.92 17.56
N GLY A 9 -7.00 -10.50 18.01
CA GLY A 9 -7.44 -10.45 19.41
C GLY A 9 -7.80 -9.04 19.90
N GLN A 10 -7.98 -8.08 18.98
CA GLN A 10 -8.29 -6.68 19.29
C GLN A 10 -9.10 -6.02 18.17
N PRO A 11 -9.79 -4.89 18.43
CA PRO A 11 -10.48 -4.14 17.41
C PRO A 11 -9.56 -3.68 16.27
N VAL A 12 -10.12 -3.53 15.06
CA VAL A 12 -9.41 -2.94 13.93
C VAL A 12 -9.49 -1.42 14.03
N ASP A 13 -8.35 -0.76 14.16
CA ASP A 13 -8.26 0.70 14.27
C ASP A 13 -8.12 1.39 12.91
N CYS A 14 -7.53 0.69 11.93
CA CYS A 14 -7.27 1.24 10.62
C CYS A 14 -7.42 0.18 9.54
N VAL A 15 -8.06 0.56 8.44
CA VAL A 15 -8.11 -0.21 7.19
C VAL A 15 -7.36 0.58 6.13
N SER A 16 -6.26 0.03 5.66
CA SER A 16 -5.42 0.64 4.62
C SER A 16 -5.66 -0.04 3.27
N VAL A 17 -5.95 0.74 2.24
CA VAL A 17 -6.29 0.22 0.91
C VAL A 17 -5.37 0.82 -0.15
N ASP A 18 -4.71 -0.03 -0.95
CA ASP A 18 -3.89 0.38 -2.11
C ASP A 18 -4.79 0.66 -3.32
N MET A 19 -5.63 1.68 -3.17
CA MET A 19 -6.57 2.13 -4.20
C MET A 19 -6.88 3.61 -3.98
N PRO A 20 -7.03 4.43 -5.03
CA PRO A 20 -7.51 5.80 -4.91
C PRO A 20 -8.88 5.86 -4.24
N LEU A 21 -8.98 6.60 -3.13
CA LEU A 21 -10.22 6.84 -2.39
C LEU A 21 -10.48 8.33 -2.29
N ALA A 22 -11.76 8.74 -2.35
CA ALA A 22 -12.17 10.13 -2.15
C ALA A 22 -13.60 10.19 -1.57
N THR A 23 -13.97 11.35 -1.04
CA THR A 23 -15.33 11.59 -0.54
C THR A 23 -16.36 11.78 -1.66
N THR A 24 -15.88 12.06 -2.87
CA THR A 24 -16.70 12.19 -4.09
C THR A 24 -16.11 11.28 -5.18
N PRO A 25 -16.90 10.89 -6.21
CA PRO A 25 -16.42 10.06 -7.31
C PRO A 25 -15.18 10.65 -7.99
N ILE A 26 -14.18 9.80 -8.22
CA ILE A 26 -12.92 10.20 -8.84
C ILE A 26 -13.08 10.09 -10.37
N THR A 27 -13.10 11.22 -11.05
CA THR A 27 -13.27 11.28 -12.52
C THR A 27 -11.97 11.63 -13.25
N SER A 28 -10.96 12.13 -12.53
CA SER A 28 -9.71 12.57 -13.11
C SER A 28 -8.55 12.52 -12.11
N ARG A 29 -7.36 12.90 -12.58
CA ARG A 29 -6.16 12.98 -11.76
C ARG A 29 -6.33 14.01 -10.63
N ARG A 30 -6.07 13.59 -9.39
CA ARG A 30 -6.14 14.44 -8.20
C ARG A 30 -4.81 15.16 -7.97
N ALA A 31 -4.84 16.27 -7.23
CA ALA A 31 -3.64 17.04 -6.83
C ALA A 31 -2.61 16.14 -6.10
N ALA A 32 -3.07 15.26 -5.20
CA ALA A 32 -2.21 14.29 -4.51
C ALA A 32 -1.44 13.36 -5.48
N ASN A 33 -2.11 12.86 -6.53
CA ASN A 33 -1.46 12.04 -7.55
C ASN A 33 -0.39 12.82 -8.31
N THR A 34 -0.63 14.10 -8.61
CA THR A 34 0.35 14.99 -9.27
C THR A 34 1.55 15.22 -8.37
N ALA A 35 1.35 15.54 -7.11
CA ALA A 35 2.41 15.78 -6.14
C ALA A 35 3.29 14.53 -5.93
N ILE A 36 2.69 13.35 -5.79
CA ILE A 36 3.41 12.08 -5.68
C ILE A 36 4.22 11.80 -6.95
N ALA A 37 3.61 11.93 -8.13
CA ALA A 37 4.30 11.67 -9.39
C ALA A 37 5.48 12.62 -9.64
N SER A 38 5.33 13.91 -9.31
CA SER A 38 6.40 14.90 -9.41
C SER A 38 7.57 14.56 -8.49
N ARG A 39 7.30 14.26 -7.22
CA ARG A 39 8.34 14.04 -6.21
C ARG A 39 8.99 12.66 -6.27
N PHE A 40 8.20 11.63 -6.57
CA PHE A 40 8.62 10.23 -6.48
C PHE A 40 8.69 9.50 -7.82
N GLY A 41 8.22 10.13 -8.92
CA GLY A 41 8.33 9.58 -10.25
C GLY A 41 9.77 9.28 -10.68
N PRO A 42 10.72 10.22 -10.52
CA PRO A 42 12.14 9.98 -10.81
C PRO A 42 12.75 8.81 -10.02
N LYS A 43 12.18 8.49 -8.86
CA LYS A 43 12.58 7.37 -7.99
C LYS A 43 11.89 6.03 -8.34
N GLY A 44 11.23 5.94 -9.49
CA GLY A 44 10.49 4.76 -9.91
C GLY A 44 9.16 4.53 -9.20
N CYS A 45 8.68 5.50 -8.41
CA CYS A 45 7.46 5.43 -7.61
C CYS A 45 6.32 6.30 -8.16
N ALA A 46 6.24 6.45 -9.47
CA ALA A 46 5.14 7.16 -10.11
C ALA A 46 3.79 6.47 -9.84
N VAL A 47 2.77 7.27 -9.58
CA VAL A 47 1.39 6.82 -9.38
C VAL A 47 0.61 6.93 -10.68
N HIS A 48 -0.25 5.93 -10.94
CA HIS A 48 -1.20 6.01 -12.04
C HIS A 48 -2.20 7.15 -11.84
N SER A 49 -2.59 7.80 -12.93
CA SER A 49 -3.69 8.76 -12.88
C SER A 49 -5.01 7.99 -12.77
N PRO A 50 -5.82 8.25 -11.75
CA PRO A 50 -7.16 7.71 -11.72
C PRO A 50 -8.04 8.37 -12.81
N SER A 51 -9.08 7.66 -13.22
CA SER A 51 -10.10 8.12 -14.16
C SER A 51 -11.48 7.63 -13.70
N ALA A 52 -12.52 7.98 -14.44
CA ALA A 52 -13.87 7.49 -14.15
C ALA A 52 -13.96 5.95 -14.21
N GLU A 53 -13.14 5.29 -15.04
CA GLU A 53 -13.09 3.83 -15.19
C GLU A 53 -12.12 3.15 -14.21
N ARG A 54 -11.17 3.91 -13.61
CA ARG A 54 -10.11 3.37 -12.73
C ARG A 54 -9.85 4.26 -11.52
N PRO A 55 -10.24 3.84 -10.34
CA PRO A 55 -10.84 2.55 -9.94
C PRO A 55 -12.31 2.37 -10.32
N GLY A 56 -12.97 3.38 -10.90
CA GLY A 56 -14.38 3.34 -11.23
C GLY A 56 -15.27 3.26 -9.97
N ALA A 57 -16.46 2.74 -10.12
CA ALA A 57 -17.45 2.64 -9.04
C ALA A 57 -17.00 1.78 -7.84
N ILE A 58 -15.98 0.91 -8.01
CA ILE A 58 -15.51 0.04 -6.93
C ILE A 58 -14.94 0.83 -5.74
N ALA A 59 -14.33 1.99 -5.98
CA ALA A 59 -13.81 2.84 -4.91
C ALA A 59 -14.93 3.42 -4.05
N ASP A 60 -16.01 3.88 -4.69
CA ASP A 60 -17.18 4.43 -4.01
C ASP A 60 -17.91 3.34 -3.24
N GLN A 61 -18.16 2.19 -3.87
CA GLN A 61 -18.79 1.03 -3.23
C GLN A 61 -18.00 0.57 -2.01
N LEU A 62 -16.68 0.50 -2.11
CA LEU A 62 -15.81 0.12 -1.00
C LEU A 62 -15.92 1.11 0.16
N ARG A 63 -15.84 2.41 -0.13
CA ARG A 63 -15.98 3.47 0.86
C ARG A 63 -17.34 3.38 1.58
N GLU A 64 -18.42 3.22 0.83
CA GLU A 64 -19.78 3.10 1.37
C GLU A 64 -19.93 1.88 2.28
N ARG A 65 -19.44 0.72 1.83
CA ARG A 65 -19.47 -0.50 2.63
C ARG A 65 -18.68 -0.37 3.94
N PHE A 66 -17.55 0.30 3.94
CA PHE A 66 -16.81 0.56 5.17
C PHE A 66 -17.51 1.58 6.06
N ALA A 67 -18.14 2.59 5.49
CA ALA A 67 -18.96 3.57 6.25
C ALA A 67 -20.12 2.90 6.96
N GLU A 68 -20.84 1.96 6.31
CA GLU A 68 -21.89 1.13 6.92
C GLU A 68 -21.40 0.32 8.13
N LEU A 69 -20.10 -0.04 8.14
CA LEU A 69 -19.45 -0.73 9.25
C LEU A 69 -18.86 0.21 10.31
N GLY A 70 -19.13 1.51 10.22
CA GLY A 70 -18.61 2.52 11.14
C GLY A 70 -17.14 2.89 10.89
N VAL A 71 -16.57 2.53 9.73
CA VAL A 71 -15.18 2.84 9.35
C VAL A 71 -15.17 3.95 8.32
N ALA A 72 -15.01 5.20 8.78
CA ALA A 72 -15.06 6.38 7.92
C ALA A 72 -13.76 6.58 7.13
N LEU A 73 -13.89 7.13 5.89
CA LEU A 73 -12.75 7.54 5.10
C LEU A 73 -12.08 8.80 5.70
N HIS A 74 -10.77 8.71 5.93
CA HIS A 74 -9.93 9.82 6.35
C HIS A 74 -8.93 10.19 5.25
N THR A 75 -8.97 11.44 4.78
CA THR A 75 -8.17 11.91 3.64
C THR A 75 -7.02 12.82 4.03
N THR A 76 -7.07 13.49 5.16
CA THR A 76 -6.07 14.50 5.55
C THR A 76 -5.48 14.26 6.93
N THR A 77 -6.28 13.81 7.87
CA THR A 77 -5.86 13.62 9.26
C THR A 77 -6.24 12.22 9.69
N PRO A 78 -5.32 11.44 10.28
CA PRO A 78 -5.68 10.16 10.87
C PRO A 78 -6.78 10.34 11.92
N ALA A 79 -7.71 9.42 11.98
CA ALA A 79 -8.71 9.40 13.04
C ALA A 79 -8.00 9.29 14.40
N ARG A 80 -8.33 10.19 15.31
CA ARG A 80 -7.84 10.10 16.69
C ARG A 80 -8.70 9.13 17.52
N HIS A 81 -9.94 8.90 17.09
CA HIS A 81 -10.91 8.04 17.77
C HIS A 81 -11.70 7.25 16.73
N GLY A 82 -11.82 5.95 16.96
CA GLY A 82 -12.54 5.02 16.11
C GLY A 82 -11.76 4.52 14.88
N PRO A 83 -12.29 3.50 14.22
CA PRO A 83 -11.65 2.90 13.05
C PRO A 83 -11.69 3.84 11.85
N ALA A 84 -10.57 3.90 11.11
CA ALA A 84 -10.40 4.73 9.93
C ALA A 84 -10.15 3.91 8.67
N LEU A 85 -10.77 4.31 7.56
CA LEU A 85 -10.36 3.88 6.21
C LEU A 85 -9.38 4.90 5.65
N ILE A 86 -8.23 4.45 5.19
CA ILE A 86 -7.22 5.30 4.57
C ILE A 86 -6.76 4.76 3.22
N GLU A 87 -6.44 5.66 2.30
CA GLU A 87 -5.71 5.32 1.09
C GLU A 87 -4.23 5.17 1.43
N CYS A 88 -3.59 4.10 0.96
CA CYS A 88 -2.15 3.95 1.03
C CYS A 88 -1.54 3.80 -0.35
N TYR A 89 -0.24 4.08 -0.45
CA TYR A 89 0.53 3.88 -1.67
C TYR A 89 1.89 3.25 -1.32
N PRO A 90 1.97 1.91 -1.30
CA PRO A 90 3.15 1.18 -0.82
C PRO A 90 4.45 1.54 -1.55
N HIS A 91 4.38 1.91 -2.83
CA HIS A 91 5.54 2.31 -3.61
C HIS A 91 6.31 3.50 -3.03
N VAL A 92 5.64 4.38 -2.28
CA VAL A 92 6.27 5.52 -1.60
C VAL A 92 6.57 5.19 -0.14
N ALA A 93 5.70 4.43 0.51
CA ALA A 93 5.86 4.06 1.91
C ALA A 93 7.07 3.13 2.15
N LEU A 94 7.28 2.14 1.28
CA LEU A 94 8.37 1.17 1.43
C LEU A 94 9.79 1.77 1.35
N PRO A 95 10.12 2.67 0.41
CA PRO A 95 11.40 3.38 0.42
C PRO A 95 11.62 4.15 1.73
N ALA A 96 10.60 4.85 2.23
CA ALA A 96 10.71 5.57 3.50
C ALA A 96 10.93 4.62 4.68
N LEU A 97 10.18 3.52 4.74
CA LEU A 97 10.31 2.49 5.77
C LEU A 97 11.72 1.87 5.81
N LEU A 98 12.30 1.63 4.64
CA LEU A 98 13.62 1.00 4.49
C LEU A 98 14.78 2.00 4.37
N ASN A 99 14.51 3.30 4.53
CA ASN A 99 15.47 4.40 4.34
C ASN A 99 16.23 4.29 2.99
N ARG A 100 15.48 4.06 1.90
CA ARG A 100 16.03 3.97 0.53
C ARG A 100 15.63 5.17 -0.32
N SER A 101 16.49 5.53 -1.26
CA SER A 101 16.24 6.63 -2.22
C SER A 101 15.22 6.24 -3.30
N ASP A 102 15.18 4.96 -3.67
CA ASP A 102 14.47 4.48 -4.85
C ASP A 102 13.46 3.39 -4.52
N ARG A 103 12.66 3.04 -5.52
CA ARG A 103 11.62 2.01 -5.42
C ARG A 103 12.16 0.69 -4.91
N VAL A 104 11.48 0.14 -3.91
CA VAL A 104 11.73 -1.21 -3.39
C VAL A 104 11.12 -2.26 -4.32
N PRO A 105 11.88 -3.28 -4.76
CA PRO A 105 11.36 -4.42 -5.51
C PRO A 105 10.51 -5.34 -4.62
N TYR A 106 9.18 -5.32 -4.75
CA TYR A 106 8.31 -6.21 -3.97
C TYR A 106 7.22 -6.90 -4.78
N LYS A 107 6.98 -6.50 -6.04
CA LYS A 107 5.96 -7.14 -6.89
C LYS A 107 6.56 -8.30 -7.67
N VAL A 108 6.13 -9.52 -7.37
CA VAL A 108 6.57 -10.75 -8.05
C VAL A 108 6.39 -10.65 -9.57
N SER A 109 5.23 -10.16 -10.03
CA SER A 109 4.91 -9.98 -11.44
C SER A 109 5.85 -9.02 -12.18
N ARG A 110 6.60 -8.18 -11.46
CA ARG A 110 7.56 -7.22 -12.03
C ARG A 110 9.01 -7.61 -11.83
N SER A 111 9.30 -8.80 -11.33
CA SER A 111 10.65 -9.25 -11.03
C SER A 111 11.63 -9.17 -12.21
N ALA A 112 11.17 -9.45 -13.43
CA ALA A 112 11.99 -9.32 -14.64
C ALA A 112 12.34 -7.85 -14.98
N GLN A 113 11.50 -6.90 -14.56
CA GLN A 113 11.69 -5.47 -14.86
C GLN A 113 12.61 -4.78 -13.85
N TYR A 114 12.64 -5.23 -12.60
CA TYR A 114 13.50 -4.64 -11.58
C TYR A 114 14.99 -4.76 -11.91
N TRP A 115 15.37 -5.88 -12.47
CA TRP A 115 16.79 -6.21 -12.82
C TRP A 115 16.97 -6.38 -14.33
N LYS A 116 16.29 -5.56 -15.12
CA LYS A 116 16.29 -5.66 -16.59
C LYS A 116 17.68 -5.59 -17.21
N ALA A 117 18.56 -4.78 -16.65
CA ALA A 117 19.94 -4.63 -17.16
C ALA A 117 20.77 -5.89 -16.94
N GLU A 118 20.61 -6.54 -15.79
CA GLU A 118 21.39 -7.73 -15.41
C GLU A 118 20.80 -9.04 -15.96
N ARG A 119 19.47 -9.06 -16.24
CA ARG A 119 18.71 -10.23 -16.71
C ARG A 119 18.98 -11.51 -15.91
N PRO A 120 18.92 -11.49 -14.57
CA PRO A 120 19.24 -12.67 -13.77
C PRO A 120 18.22 -13.79 -14.02
N PRO A 121 18.61 -15.06 -13.86
CA PRO A 121 17.70 -16.20 -13.97
C PRO A 121 16.59 -16.15 -12.91
N ILE A 122 15.51 -16.89 -13.13
CA ILE A 122 14.32 -16.87 -12.26
C ILE A 122 14.70 -17.16 -10.79
N ALA A 123 15.51 -18.18 -10.54
CA ALA A 123 15.93 -18.55 -9.19
C ALA A 123 16.61 -17.37 -8.45
N GLU A 124 17.48 -16.64 -9.13
CA GLU A 124 18.14 -15.47 -8.58
C GLU A 124 17.16 -14.32 -8.32
N ARG A 125 16.20 -14.08 -9.22
CA ARG A 125 15.12 -13.09 -9.00
C ARG A 125 14.28 -13.42 -7.78
N VAL A 126 13.93 -14.69 -7.61
CA VAL A 126 13.20 -15.18 -6.43
C VAL A 126 14.00 -14.94 -5.16
N ARG A 127 15.29 -15.31 -5.15
CA ARG A 127 16.17 -15.08 -4.00
C ARG A 127 16.26 -13.60 -3.63
N ARG A 128 16.41 -12.70 -4.61
CA ARG A 128 16.44 -11.24 -4.39
C ARG A 128 15.12 -10.73 -3.83
N LEU A 129 13.97 -11.18 -4.37
CA LEU A 129 12.65 -10.79 -3.83
C LEU A 129 12.44 -11.27 -2.39
N LEU A 130 12.87 -12.48 -2.05
CA LEU A 130 12.81 -12.98 -0.68
C LEU A 130 13.63 -12.12 0.27
N GLY A 131 14.81 -11.66 -0.15
CA GLY A 131 15.62 -10.70 0.59
C GLY A 131 14.88 -9.38 0.83
N GLU A 132 14.19 -8.84 -0.18
CA GLU A 132 13.38 -7.63 -0.04
C GLU A 132 12.19 -7.83 0.92
N PHE A 133 11.49 -8.95 0.81
CA PHE A 133 10.39 -9.28 1.74
C PHE A 133 10.89 -9.42 3.18
N THR A 134 12.05 -10.03 3.38
CA THR A 134 12.66 -10.14 4.70
C THR A 134 12.99 -8.76 5.28
N ALA A 135 13.58 -7.87 4.48
CA ALA A 135 13.88 -6.50 4.91
C ALA A 135 12.61 -5.71 5.27
N ILE A 136 11.56 -5.81 4.44
CA ILE A 136 10.26 -5.19 4.71
C ILE A 136 9.67 -5.73 6.01
N HIS A 137 9.64 -7.05 6.19
CA HIS A 137 9.12 -7.69 7.39
C HIS A 137 9.86 -7.23 8.65
N GLN A 138 11.18 -7.24 8.61
CA GLN A 138 12.01 -6.78 9.73
C GLN A 138 11.73 -5.31 10.09
N ALA A 139 11.66 -4.42 9.09
CA ALA A 139 11.38 -3.01 9.32
C ALA A 139 9.98 -2.79 9.91
N LEU A 140 8.95 -3.50 9.43
CA LEU A 140 7.60 -3.44 9.97
C LEU A 140 7.55 -3.98 11.41
N SER A 141 8.24 -5.09 11.71
CA SER A 141 8.29 -5.67 13.05
C SER A 141 8.93 -4.72 14.06
N HIS A 142 9.98 -4.00 13.67
CA HIS A 142 10.62 -2.99 14.52
C HIS A 142 9.74 -1.75 14.72
N SER A 143 9.12 -1.26 13.66
CA SER A 143 8.35 -0.01 13.69
C SER A 143 7.00 -0.14 14.39
N ASN A 144 6.32 -1.26 14.21
CA ASN A 144 4.92 -1.45 14.60
C ASN A 144 4.69 -2.55 15.64
N ARG A 145 5.73 -3.14 16.20
CA ARG A 145 5.64 -4.31 17.10
C ARG A 145 4.83 -5.46 16.50
N ILE A 146 4.87 -5.62 15.17
CA ILE A 146 4.26 -6.76 14.49
C ILE A 146 5.01 -8.02 14.92
N PRO A 147 4.31 -9.13 15.26
CA PRO A 147 4.97 -10.38 15.63
C PRO A 147 5.98 -10.83 14.58
N ALA A 148 7.17 -11.22 15.02
CA ALA A 148 8.27 -11.59 14.12
C ALA A 148 8.05 -12.90 13.33
N GLN A 149 6.99 -13.67 13.64
CA GLN A 149 6.67 -14.88 12.92
C GLN A 149 5.61 -14.60 11.83
N PRO A 150 5.95 -14.82 10.55
CA PRO A 150 4.94 -14.75 9.49
C PRO A 150 3.92 -15.89 9.69
N VAL A 151 2.65 -15.53 9.75
CA VAL A 151 1.51 -16.47 9.83
C VAL A 151 1.22 -17.11 8.47
N TRP A 152 2.23 -17.21 7.61
CA TRP A 152 2.10 -17.87 6.31
C TRP A 152 2.44 -19.37 6.47
N ARG A 153 1.42 -20.17 6.62
CA ARG A 153 1.48 -21.60 6.36
C ARG A 153 0.86 -21.92 5.03
#